data_6922bfaf06f46e5942ac0a1af28e9414
#
_entry.id   6922bfaf06f46e5942ac0a1af28e9414
#
_cell.length_a   1.000
_cell.length_b   1.000
_cell.length_c   1.000
_cell.angle_alpha   90.00
_cell.angle_beta   90.00
_cell.angle_gamma   90.00
#
_symmetry.space_group_name_H-M   'P 1'
#
loop_
_entity.id
_entity.type
_entity.pdbx_description
1 polymer ?
#
loop_
_entity_poly.entity_id
_entity_poly.type
_entity_poly.pdbx_seq_one_letter_code
_entity_poly.pdbx_strand_id
1 'polypeptide(L)'
;SYKHVQLLGERFSGREGNWVGYHADAVINQTLLCAYEQVDKNFPGLPEIEKRQIAEIIAVGAVRYWLTKFSTEQTIIFDYGKVANFDGETGPYIQYAAVRAKSILEKAGETPKPDINPAKLKSQREVELIKHIAKFPEAVKSSAEQLKPNILAEYTYQLANKFSKFYEECPVLTAEDPE
;
A
#
# COMPACT_ATOMS: atom_id res chain seq x y z
N SER A 1 -14.07 -9.50 17.55
CA SER A 1 -14.85 -10.19 16.51
C SER A 1 -14.88 -9.36 15.26
N TYR A 2 -14.77 -9.98 14.11
CA TYR A 2 -14.92 -9.31 12.83
C TYR A 2 -16.38 -9.41 12.37
N LYS A 3 -16.88 -8.38 11.69
CA LYS A 3 -18.08 -8.53 10.86
C LYS A 3 -17.76 -9.35 9.61
N HIS A 4 -18.78 -9.60 8.80
CA HIS A 4 -18.65 -10.48 7.63
C HIS A 4 -17.75 -9.87 6.56
N VAL A 5 -16.99 -10.73 5.87
CA VAL A 5 -16.37 -10.46 4.58
C VAL A 5 -17.33 -10.99 3.50
N GLN A 6 -17.67 -10.16 2.53
CA GLN A 6 -18.54 -10.51 1.41
C GLN A 6 -17.80 -10.28 0.10
N LEU A 7 -17.96 -11.17 -0.86
CA LEU A 7 -17.54 -10.87 -2.23
C LEU A 7 -18.59 -10.00 -2.91
N LEU A 8 -18.14 -9.15 -3.83
CA LEU A 8 -19.02 -8.25 -4.56
C LEU A 8 -20.09 -9.04 -5.32
N GLY A 9 -21.36 -8.76 -4.99
CA GLY A 9 -22.52 -9.38 -5.65
C GLY A 9 -23.03 -10.69 -5.05
N GLU A 10 -22.34 -11.30 -4.08
CA GLU A 10 -22.73 -12.60 -3.53
C GLU A 10 -22.72 -12.63 -2.00
N ARG A 11 -23.74 -13.25 -1.43
CA ARG A 11 -23.77 -13.60 0.00
C ARG A 11 -23.18 -14.99 0.17
N PHE A 12 -22.13 -15.05 0.96
CA PHE A 12 -21.48 -16.29 1.35
C PHE A 12 -22.03 -16.80 2.68
N SER A 13 -22.35 -18.07 2.75
CA SER A 13 -22.73 -18.77 3.98
C SER A 13 -22.16 -20.17 4.02
N GLY A 14 -21.27 -20.43 4.97
CA GLY A 14 -20.72 -21.77 5.18
C GLY A 14 -21.77 -22.82 5.55
N ARG A 15 -22.93 -22.38 6.08
CA ARG A 15 -24.05 -23.30 6.43
C ARG A 15 -24.88 -23.71 5.22
N GLU A 16 -24.89 -22.88 4.18
CA GLU A 16 -25.65 -23.12 2.94
C GLU A 16 -24.83 -23.89 1.89
N GLY A 17 -23.56 -24.21 2.21
CA GLY A 17 -22.69 -25.00 1.32
C GLY A 17 -22.14 -24.25 0.11
N ASN A 18 -22.41 -22.95 -0.02
CA ASN A 18 -21.94 -22.13 -1.12
C ASN A 18 -20.54 -21.50 -0.86
N TRP A 19 -19.70 -22.20 -0.09
CA TRP A 19 -18.35 -21.75 0.27
C TRP A 19 -17.27 -22.17 -0.75
N VAL A 20 -17.61 -22.97 -1.72
CA VAL A 20 -16.67 -23.43 -2.77
C VAL A 20 -16.19 -22.22 -3.58
N GLY A 21 -14.87 -22.02 -3.61
CA GLY A 21 -14.26 -20.86 -4.26
C GLY A 21 -14.06 -19.62 -3.36
N TYR A 22 -14.52 -19.66 -2.09
CA TYR A 22 -14.43 -18.55 -1.15
C TYR A 22 -13.40 -18.75 -0.03
N HIS A 23 -12.60 -19.79 -0.11
CA HIS A 23 -11.47 -19.98 0.81
C HIS A 23 -10.33 -19.01 0.50
N ALA A 24 -9.47 -18.75 1.46
CA ALA A 24 -8.42 -17.74 1.37
C ALA A 24 -7.52 -17.90 0.13
N ASP A 25 -7.17 -19.14 -0.21
CA ASP A 25 -6.35 -19.43 -1.39
C ASP A 25 -7.03 -19.03 -2.71
N ALA A 26 -8.36 -19.25 -2.80
CA ALA A 26 -9.12 -18.83 -3.99
C ALA A 26 -9.15 -17.31 -4.12
N VAL A 27 -9.32 -16.59 -3.01
CA VAL A 27 -9.28 -15.12 -2.98
C VAL A 27 -7.91 -14.61 -3.40
N ILE A 28 -6.84 -15.20 -2.87
CA ILE A 28 -5.46 -14.85 -3.23
C ILE A 28 -5.20 -15.16 -4.71
N ASN A 29 -5.61 -16.31 -5.21
CA ASN A 29 -5.40 -16.71 -6.61
C ASN A 29 -6.15 -15.78 -7.58
N GLN A 30 -7.38 -15.39 -7.29
CA GLN A 30 -8.10 -14.42 -8.12
C GLN A 30 -7.45 -13.04 -8.09
N THR A 31 -6.99 -12.58 -6.92
CA THR A 31 -6.25 -11.34 -6.80
C THR A 31 -4.91 -11.40 -7.56
N LEU A 32 -4.25 -12.57 -7.55
CA LEU A 32 -3.03 -12.83 -8.30
C LEU A 32 -3.25 -12.68 -9.81
N LEU A 33 -4.35 -13.20 -10.35
CA LEU A 33 -4.67 -13.03 -11.77
C LEU A 33 -4.83 -11.55 -12.13
N CYS A 34 -5.59 -10.78 -11.33
CA CYS A 34 -5.74 -9.36 -11.55
C CYS A 34 -4.41 -8.60 -11.42
N ALA A 35 -3.57 -8.96 -10.44
CA ALA A 35 -2.25 -8.35 -10.27
C ALA A 35 -1.32 -8.68 -11.45
N TYR A 36 -1.35 -9.93 -11.93
CA TYR A 36 -0.56 -10.36 -13.07
C TYR A 36 -0.93 -9.57 -14.35
N GLU A 37 -2.21 -9.41 -14.63
CA GLU A 37 -2.68 -8.60 -15.77
C GLU A 37 -2.14 -7.16 -15.71
N GLN A 38 -2.11 -6.56 -14.53
CA GLN A 38 -1.55 -5.21 -14.33
C GLN A 38 -0.03 -5.18 -14.53
N VAL A 39 0.69 -6.19 -14.03
CA VAL A 39 2.14 -6.31 -14.21
C VAL A 39 2.49 -6.51 -15.68
N ASP A 40 1.79 -7.40 -16.38
CA ASP A 40 2.02 -7.68 -17.79
C ASP A 40 1.76 -6.45 -18.67
N LYS A 41 0.68 -5.71 -18.38
CA LYS A 41 0.34 -4.47 -19.08
C LYS A 41 1.40 -3.38 -18.90
N ASN A 42 1.94 -3.22 -17.68
CA ASN A 42 2.88 -2.15 -17.37
C ASN A 42 4.33 -2.51 -17.70
N PHE A 43 4.66 -3.81 -17.71
CA PHE A 43 6.01 -4.32 -17.94
C PHE A 43 6.03 -5.50 -18.93
N PRO A 44 5.59 -5.29 -20.18
CA PRO A 44 5.45 -6.39 -21.16
C PRO A 44 6.75 -7.10 -21.49
N GLY A 45 7.89 -6.40 -21.34
CA GLY A 45 9.23 -6.94 -21.62
C GLY A 45 9.86 -7.79 -20.52
N LEU A 46 9.22 -7.93 -19.35
CA LEU A 46 9.75 -8.78 -18.29
C LEU A 46 9.54 -10.27 -18.60
N PRO A 47 10.48 -11.15 -18.18
CA PRO A 47 10.29 -12.60 -18.23
C PRO A 47 9.04 -13.04 -17.45
N GLU A 48 8.33 -14.05 -17.96
CA GLU A 48 7.11 -14.58 -17.35
C GLU A 48 7.26 -14.98 -15.88
N ILE A 49 8.42 -15.56 -15.54
CA ILE A 49 8.74 -15.96 -14.17
C ILE A 49 8.80 -14.75 -13.22
N GLU A 50 9.42 -13.66 -13.68
CA GLU A 50 9.52 -12.42 -12.90
C GLU A 50 8.16 -11.73 -12.76
N LYS A 51 7.37 -11.68 -13.83
CA LYS A 51 6.00 -11.14 -13.77
C LYS A 51 5.15 -11.87 -12.73
N ARG A 52 5.24 -13.21 -12.70
CA ARG A 52 4.55 -14.03 -11.70
C ARG A 52 4.99 -13.71 -10.27
N GLN A 53 6.29 -13.66 -10.02
CA GLN A 53 6.84 -13.37 -8.70
C GLN A 53 6.39 -11.98 -8.19
N ILE A 54 6.44 -10.98 -9.05
CA ILE A 54 5.97 -9.64 -8.74
C ILE A 54 4.47 -9.66 -8.45
N ALA A 55 3.67 -10.33 -9.27
CA ALA A 55 2.23 -10.42 -9.09
C ALA A 55 1.85 -11.13 -7.78
N GLU A 56 2.59 -12.17 -7.37
CA GLU A 56 2.39 -12.86 -6.08
C GLU A 56 2.61 -11.93 -4.90
N ILE A 57 3.69 -11.16 -4.92
CA ILE A 57 4.00 -10.17 -3.87
C ILE A 57 2.91 -9.10 -3.79
N ILE A 58 2.47 -8.61 -4.95
CA ILE A 58 1.40 -7.61 -5.06
C ILE A 58 0.08 -8.18 -4.52
N ALA A 59 -0.31 -9.37 -4.95
CA ALA A 59 -1.57 -9.99 -4.56
C ALA A 59 -1.67 -10.22 -3.05
N VAL A 60 -0.63 -10.78 -2.45
CA VAL A 60 -0.58 -11.00 -0.99
C VAL A 60 -0.66 -9.68 -0.23
N GLY A 61 0.12 -8.68 -0.66
CA GLY A 61 0.09 -7.34 -0.06
C GLY A 61 -1.27 -6.67 -0.20
N ALA A 62 -1.90 -6.78 -1.37
CA ALA A 62 -3.21 -6.23 -1.67
C ALA A 62 -4.31 -6.83 -0.79
N VAL A 63 -4.38 -8.16 -0.68
CA VAL A 63 -5.35 -8.85 0.17
C VAL A 63 -5.16 -8.49 1.64
N ARG A 64 -3.92 -8.53 2.14
CA ARG A 64 -3.62 -8.19 3.55
C ARG A 64 -4.01 -6.76 3.88
N TYR A 65 -3.66 -5.80 3.04
CA TYR A 65 -4.02 -4.41 3.24
C TYR A 65 -5.55 -4.24 3.23
N TRP A 66 -6.24 -4.81 2.24
CA TRP A 66 -7.69 -4.70 2.10
C TRP A 66 -8.45 -5.21 3.32
N LEU A 67 -8.01 -6.33 3.89
CA LEU A 67 -8.62 -6.90 5.09
C LEU A 67 -8.31 -6.10 6.36
N THR A 68 -7.18 -5.40 6.41
CA THR A 68 -6.75 -4.65 7.61
C THR A 68 -7.17 -3.19 7.63
N LYS A 69 -7.49 -2.58 6.48
CA LYS A 69 -7.86 -1.15 6.42
C LYS A 69 -9.24 -0.83 7.00
N PHE A 70 -10.12 -1.81 7.11
CA PHE A 70 -11.45 -1.63 7.67
C PHE A 70 -11.46 -1.85 9.19
N SER A 71 -12.33 -1.12 9.89
CA SER A 71 -12.56 -1.42 11.30
C SER A 71 -13.27 -2.76 11.47
N THR A 72 -13.06 -3.40 12.61
CA THR A 72 -13.68 -4.70 12.94
C THR A 72 -15.21 -4.67 12.97
N GLU A 73 -15.81 -3.48 13.01
CA GLU A 73 -17.26 -3.28 13.05
C GLU A 73 -17.88 -3.10 11.66
N GLN A 74 -17.04 -2.96 10.62
CA GLN A 74 -17.49 -2.79 9.24
C GLN A 74 -17.59 -4.13 8.51
N THR A 75 -18.60 -4.26 7.66
CA THR A 75 -18.66 -5.36 6.68
C THR A 75 -17.68 -5.05 5.56
N ILE A 76 -16.79 -5.99 5.26
CA ILE A 76 -15.81 -5.86 4.20
C ILE A 76 -16.43 -6.39 2.90
N ILE A 77 -16.56 -5.53 1.89
CA ILE A 77 -16.90 -5.93 0.53
C ILE A 77 -15.61 -6.13 -0.23
N PHE A 78 -15.34 -7.35 -0.65
CA PHE A 78 -14.14 -7.70 -1.38
C PHE A 78 -14.40 -7.65 -2.88
N ASP A 79 -13.70 -6.75 -3.57
CA ASP A 79 -13.75 -6.54 -5.01
C ASP A 79 -12.35 -6.73 -5.58
N TYR A 80 -12.13 -7.81 -6.30
CA TYR A 80 -10.80 -8.19 -6.82
C TYR A 80 -10.15 -7.09 -7.66
N GLY A 81 -10.93 -6.44 -8.53
CA GLY A 81 -10.43 -5.37 -9.38
C GLY A 81 -9.99 -4.14 -8.60
N LYS A 82 -10.72 -3.81 -7.51
CA LYS A 82 -10.34 -2.70 -6.63
C LYS A 82 -9.15 -3.05 -5.74
N VAL A 83 -9.11 -4.29 -5.24
CA VAL A 83 -8.06 -4.75 -4.32
C VAL A 83 -6.69 -4.73 -4.99
N ALA A 84 -6.60 -5.17 -6.26
CA ALA A 84 -5.37 -5.24 -7.04
C ALA A 84 -5.04 -3.93 -7.79
N ASN A 85 -5.85 -2.88 -7.66
CA ASN A 85 -5.61 -1.62 -8.35
C ASN A 85 -4.38 -0.89 -7.77
N PHE A 86 -3.59 -0.28 -8.66
CA PHE A 86 -2.44 0.57 -8.28
C PHE A 86 -2.84 2.00 -7.92
N ASP A 87 -4.09 2.38 -8.16
CA ASP A 87 -4.62 3.68 -7.81
C ASP A 87 -5.54 3.61 -6.60
N GLY A 88 -5.59 4.69 -5.83
CA GLY A 88 -6.46 4.82 -4.68
C GLY A 88 -5.92 4.17 -3.41
N GLU A 89 -6.81 3.89 -2.46
CA GLU A 89 -6.47 3.37 -1.14
C GLU A 89 -6.31 1.84 -1.16
N THR A 90 -5.19 1.38 -1.69
CA THR A 90 -4.87 -0.03 -1.96
C THR A 90 -3.48 -0.43 -1.48
N GLY A 91 -3.26 -1.73 -1.27
CA GLY A 91 -1.94 -2.28 -0.96
C GLY A 91 -0.90 -2.01 -2.06
N PRO A 92 -1.22 -2.27 -3.34
CA PRO A 92 -0.30 -1.97 -4.45
C PRO A 92 0.13 -0.50 -4.53
N TYR A 93 -0.75 0.46 -4.24
CA TYR A 93 -0.39 1.88 -4.18
C TYR A 93 0.70 2.15 -3.13
N ILE A 94 0.56 1.57 -1.94
CA ILE A 94 1.54 1.72 -0.85
C ILE A 94 2.87 1.05 -1.23
N GLN A 95 2.82 -0.15 -1.82
CA GLN A 95 4.01 -0.87 -2.29
C GLN A 95 4.74 -0.06 -3.36
N TYR A 96 4.00 0.53 -4.31
CA TYR A 96 4.58 1.39 -5.33
C TYR A 96 5.29 2.63 -4.76
N ALA A 97 4.67 3.30 -3.77
CA ALA A 97 5.30 4.42 -3.08
C ALA A 97 6.61 4.00 -2.37
N ALA A 98 6.61 2.84 -1.71
CA ALA A 98 7.81 2.31 -1.04
C ALA A 98 8.94 1.96 -2.03
N VAL A 99 8.62 1.33 -3.17
CA VAL A 99 9.60 1.01 -4.23
C VAL A 99 10.17 2.30 -4.83
N ARG A 100 9.32 3.31 -5.05
CA ARG A 100 9.76 4.62 -5.55
C ARG A 100 10.72 5.30 -4.56
N ALA A 101 10.41 5.30 -3.27
CA ALA A 101 11.31 5.84 -2.25
C ALA A 101 12.66 5.12 -2.21
N LYS A 102 12.64 3.78 -2.27
CA LYS A 102 13.85 2.97 -2.36
C LYS A 102 14.68 3.30 -3.60
N SER A 103 14.06 3.44 -4.76
CA SER A 103 14.73 3.78 -6.02
C SER A 103 15.41 5.16 -5.98
N ILE A 104 14.85 6.14 -5.25
CA ILE A 104 15.49 7.44 -5.03
C ILE A 104 16.79 7.27 -4.25
N LEU A 105 16.76 6.52 -3.14
CA LEU A 105 17.93 6.25 -2.32
C LEU A 105 19.04 5.51 -3.10
N GLU A 106 18.66 4.52 -3.88
CA GLU A 106 19.60 3.77 -4.74
C GLU A 106 20.26 4.66 -5.80
N LYS A 107 19.48 5.56 -6.41
CA LYS A 107 20.00 6.49 -7.42
C LYS A 107 20.83 7.62 -6.82
N ALA A 108 20.55 8.04 -5.61
CA ALA A 108 21.35 9.04 -4.90
C ALA A 108 22.77 8.54 -4.58
N GLY A 109 22.95 7.21 -4.43
CA GLY A 109 24.26 6.59 -4.23
C GLY A 109 24.91 6.87 -2.88
N GLU A 110 24.33 7.71 -2.06
CA GLU A 110 24.82 8.11 -0.74
C GLU A 110 23.79 7.81 0.33
N THR A 111 24.26 7.45 1.53
CA THR A 111 23.41 7.36 2.69
C THR A 111 23.11 8.77 3.21
N PRO A 112 21.83 9.16 3.35
CA PRO A 112 21.48 10.48 3.88
C PRO A 112 22.12 10.72 5.25
N LYS A 113 22.71 11.89 5.43
CA LYS A 113 23.27 12.30 6.73
C LYS A 113 22.13 12.67 7.69
N PRO A 114 22.26 12.38 8.99
CA PRO A 114 21.21 12.70 9.96
C PRO A 114 21.12 14.20 10.30
N ASP A 115 22.09 15.01 9.84
CA ASP A 115 22.16 16.44 10.13
C ASP A 115 21.41 17.22 9.04
N ILE A 116 20.17 17.56 9.35
CA ILE A 116 19.29 18.30 8.45
C ILE A 116 19.20 19.75 8.94
N ASN A 117 19.45 20.70 8.05
CA ASN A 117 19.15 22.09 8.32
C ASN A 117 17.67 22.40 8.01
N PRO A 118 16.81 22.60 9.04
CA PRO A 118 15.37 22.82 8.81
C PRO A 118 15.06 24.08 7.99
N ALA A 119 15.99 25.05 7.94
CA ALA A 119 15.80 26.27 7.15
C ALA A 119 15.87 26.04 5.63
N LYS A 120 16.35 24.86 5.21
CA LYS A 120 16.38 24.46 3.80
C LYS A 120 15.06 23.87 3.32
N LEU A 121 14.17 23.48 4.21
CA LEU A 121 12.82 22.97 3.88
C LEU A 121 11.95 24.14 3.40
N LYS A 122 11.83 24.30 2.10
CA LYS A 122 11.10 25.42 1.48
C LYS A 122 9.68 25.04 1.04
N SER A 123 9.46 23.78 0.72
CA SER A 123 8.18 23.30 0.24
C SER A 123 7.24 22.92 1.38
N GLN A 124 5.97 23.31 1.24
CA GLN A 124 4.94 22.86 2.16
C GLN A 124 4.83 21.32 2.16
N ARG A 125 5.09 20.65 1.02
CA ARG A 125 5.03 19.19 0.90
C ARG A 125 6.09 18.48 1.74
N GLU A 126 7.30 19.04 1.79
CA GLU A 126 8.38 18.53 2.65
C GLU A 126 7.96 18.59 4.12
N VAL A 127 7.46 19.75 4.56
CA VAL A 127 7.01 19.95 5.93
C VAL A 127 5.83 19.04 6.31
N GLU A 128 4.85 18.85 5.42
CA GLU A 128 3.72 17.97 5.63
C GLU A 128 4.14 16.51 5.74
N LEU A 129 5.09 16.07 4.90
CA LEU A 129 5.62 14.71 4.92
C LEU A 129 6.37 14.43 6.23
N ILE A 130 7.30 15.32 6.62
CA ILE A 130 8.07 15.19 7.87
C ILE A 130 7.14 15.17 9.09
N LYS A 131 6.18 16.07 9.16
CA LYS A 131 5.20 16.11 10.25
C LYS A 131 4.38 14.81 10.32
N HIS A 132 4.10 14.19 9.17
CA HIS A 132 3.38 12.93 9.15
C HIS A 132 4.27 11.77 9.60
N ILE A 133 5.53 11.72 9.15
CA ILE A 133 6.52 10.73 9.60
C ILE A 133 6.69 10.79 11.13
N ALA A 134 6.77 11.99 11.71
CA ALA A 134 6.90 12.17 13.16
C ALA A 134 5.74 11.58 13.97
N LYS A 135 4.56 11.38 13.37
CA LYS A 135 3.40 10.75 14.03
C LYS A 135 3.42 9.21 14.04
N PHE A 136 4.41 8.58 13.41
CA PHE A 136 4.48 7.13 13.31
C PHE A 136 4.45 6.40 14.68
N PRO A 137 5.24 6.82 15.69
CA PRO A 137 5.21 6.16 16.99
C PRO A 137 3.83 6.20 17.67
N GLU A 138 3.12 7.33 17.50
CA GLU A 138 1.78 7.50 18.05
C GLU A 138 0.76 6.61 17.32
N ALA A 139 0.84 6.51 15.99
CA ALA A 139 -0.01 5.63 15.20
C ALA A 139 0.17 4.16 15.59
N VAL A 140 1.42 3.71 15.77
CA VAL A 140 1.72 2.35 16.23
C VAL A 140 1.16 2.11 17.63
N LYS A 141 1.41 3.02 18.58
CA LYS A 141 0.91 2.93 19.94
C LYS A 141 -0.62 2.86 19.97
N SER A 142 -1.29 3.77 19.28
CA SER A 142 -2.74 3.83 19.19
C SER A 142 -3.34 2.56 18.59
N SER A 143 -2.74 2.04 17.53
CA SER A 143 -3.15 0.80 16.89
C SER A 143 -3.05 -0.40 17.84
N ALA A 144 -1.97 -0.49 18.61
CA ALA A 144 -1.73 -1.56 19.56
C ALA A 144 -2.67 -1.46 20.78
N GLU A 145 -2.78 -0.30 21.41
CA GLU A 145 -3.61 -0.09 22.60
C GLU A 145 -5.10 -0.32 22.32
N GLN A 146 -5.58 0.10 21.14
CA GLN A 146 -6.96 -0.06 20.73
C GLN A 146 -7.26 -1.41 20.05
N LEU A 147 -6.25 -2.22 19.77
CA LEU A 147 -6.34 -3.47 18.98
C LEU A 147 -7.01 -3.22 17.59
N LYS A 148 -6.68 -2.09 16.96
CA LYS A 148 -7.25 -1.62 15.70
C LYS A 148 -6.17 -1.47 14.63
N PRO A 149 -5.83 -2.51 13.87
CA PRO A 149 -4.80 -2.45 12.83
C PRO A 149 -5.15 -1.46 11.69
N ASN A 150 -6.42 -1.14 11.50
CA ASN A 150 -6.85 -0.15 10.53
C ASN A 150 -6.28 1.26 10.80
N ILE A 151 -5.97 1.61 12.03
CA ILE A 151 -5.30 2.89 12.36
C ILE A 151 -3.93 2.96 11.68
N LEU A 152 -3.17 1.87 11.75
CA LEU A 152 -1.85 1.81 11.11
C LEU A 152 -1.97 1.70 9.58
N ALA A 153 -2.98 0.99 9.06
CA ALA A 153 -3.24 0.90 7.63
C ALA A 153 -3.57 2.28 7.03
N GLU A 154 -4.46 3.03 7.68
CA GLU A 154 -4.81 4.41 7.30
C GLU A 154 -3.60 5.34 7.36
N TYR A 155 -2.82 5.29 8.45
CA TYR A 155 -1.58 6.06 8.57
C TYR A 155 -0.63 5.79 7.40
N THR A 156 -0.44 4.51 7.06
CA THR A 156 0.48 4.09 6.00
C THR A 156 0.02 4.57 4.62
N TYR A 157 -1.29 4.50 4.35
CA TYR A 157 -1.85 5.05 3.11
C TYR A 157 -1.65 6.57 3.02
N GLN A 158 -1.92 7.30 4.10
CA GLN A 158 -1.71 8.74 4.13
C GLN A 158 -0.24 9.11 3.95
N LEU A 159 0.69 8.32 4.51
CA LEU A 159 2.12 8.48 4.29
C LEU A 159 2.48 8.31 2.81
N ALA A 160 2.01 7.25 2.17
CA ALA A 160 2.23 7.00 0.75
C ALA A 160 1.67 8.14 -0.14
N ASN A 161 0.48 8.64 0.20
CA ASN A 161 -0.14 9.76 -0.52
C ASN A 161 0.67 11.06 -0.39
N LYS A 162 1.12 11.40 0.84
CA LYS A 162 1.96 12.58 1.07
C LYS A 162 3.31 12.44 0.39
N PHE A 163 3.91 11.26 0.41
CA PHE A 163 5.15 10.98 -0.30
C PHE A 163 4.98 11.12 -1.82
N SER A 164 3.89 10.61 -2.40
CA SER A 164 3.63 10.76 -3.84
C SER A 164 3.51 12.22 -4.26
N LYS A 165 2.78 13.04 -3.48
CA LYS A 165 2.67 14.49 -3.72
C LYS A 165 4.02 15.22 -3.58
N PHE A 166 4.79 14.86 -2.56
CA PHE A 166 6.15 15.38 -2.39
C PHE A 166 7.01 15.04 -3.61
N TYR A 167 7.00 13.79 -4.06
CA TYR A 167 7.79 13.33 -5.20
C TYR A 167 7.41 14.04 -6.51
N GLU A 168 6.14 14.35 -6.71
CA GLU A 168 5.65 15.06 -7.90
C GLU A 168 6.02 16.54 -7.92
N GLU A 169 6.02 17.19 -6.76
CA GLU A 169 6.20 18.64 -6.65
C GLU A 169 7.65 19.04 -6.28
N CYS A 170 8.43 18.12 -5.68
CA CYS A 170 9.78 18.41 -5.20
C CYS A 170 10.79 17.50 -5.92
N PRO A 171 11.64 18.05 -6.81
CA PRO A 171 12.69 17.29 -7.46
C PRO A 171 13.78 16.92 -6.46
N VAL A 172 13.89 15.61 -6.12
CA VAL A 172 14.85 15.15 -5.10
C VAL A 172 16.26 15.00 -5.66
N LEU A 173 16.38 14.33 -6.84
CA LEU A 173 17.70 14.01 -7.42
C LEU A 173 18.31 15.15 -8.26
N THR A 174 17.51 16.14 -8.61
CA THR A 174 17.89 17.29 -9.42
C THR A 174 17.69 18.61 -8.69
N ALA A 175 17.62 18.57 -7.36
CA ALA A 175 17.53 19.77 -6.54
C ALA A 175 18.77 20.67 -6.77
N GLU A 176 18.55 21.98 -6.82
CA GLU A 176 19.63 22.97 -6.98
C GLU A 176 20.54 23.01 -5.75
N ASP A 177 20.06 22.58 -4.60
CA ASP A 177 20.79 22.53 -3.32
C ASP A 177 20.62 21.10 -2.73
N PRO A 178 21.57 20.20 -2.99
CA PRO A 178 21.47 18.79 -2.64
C PRO A 178 21.69 18.45 -1.16
N GLU A 179 21.95 19.46 -0.28
CA GLU A 179 22.15 19.22 1.17
C GLU A 179 20.82 19.06 1.95
#